data_b328b4534f1d3cd4f2919c794676615c
#
_entry.id   b328b4534f1d3cd4f2919c794676615c
#
_cell.length_a   1.000
_cell.length_b   1.000
_cell.length_c   1.000
_cell.angle_alpha   90.00
_cell.angle_beta   90.00
_cell.angle_gamma   90.00
#
_symmetry.space_group_name_H-M   'P 1'
#
loop_
_entity.id
_entity.type
_entity.pdbx_description
1 polymer ?
#
loop_
_entity_poly.entity_id
_entity_poly.type
_entity_poly.pdbx_seq_one_letter_code
_entity_poly.pdbx_strand_id
1 'polypeptide(L)'
;MTEAWIIDACRTPRGIGKAGKGALSGMHPQHLGAAVLKAIAERNKINTAEVDDIVWGTSSQRGTQGGDLGRMAALDAGYDVKSSAVTLDRFCGSGITSVNIAASSVMSGMEDMVLAGGTEMMSTYGQDGNTPSPFMDSGNKRLRSEHPQPHQGVCADAIATLEGID
;
A
#
# COMPACT_ATOMS: atom_id res chain seq x y z
N MET A 1 -27.52 -6.22 11.07
CA MET A 1 -26.17 -6.24 10.44
C MET A 1 -25.73 -4.79 10.34
N THR A 2 -24.59 -4.48 10.89
CA THR A 2 -23.97 -3.17 10.74
C THR A 2 -23.43 -3.07 9.31
N GLU A 3 -23.64 -1.96 8.64
CA GLU A 3 -23.19 -1.72 7.26
C GLU A 3 -21.99 -0.79 7.28
N ALA A 4 -21.02 -1.00 6.38
CA ALA A 4 -19.95 -0.05 6.10
C ALA A 4 -20.22 0.62 4.76
N TRP A 5 -20.12 1.93 4.73
CA TRP A 5 -20.41 2.73 3.52
C TRP A 5 -19.13 3.36 2.99
N ILE A 6 -18.90 3.24 1.70
CA ILE A 6 -17.85 3.99 1.02
C ILE A 6 -18.40 5.38 0.66
N ILE A 7 -17.88 6.40 1.33
CA ILE A 7 -18.37 7.78 1.17
C ILE A 7 -17.71 8.47 -0.02
N ASP A 8 -16.40 8.31 -0.19
CA ASP A 8 -15.65 8.94 -1.28
C ASP A 8 -14.39 8.12 -1.59
N ALA A 9 -13.81 8.36 -2.78
CA ALA A 9 -12.54 7.77 -3.19
C ALA A 9 -11.79 8.72 -4.13
N CYS A 10 -10.47 8.78 -3.99
CA CYS A 10 -9.62 9.51 -4.92
C CYS A 10 -8.28 8.81 -5.12
N ARG A 11 -7.56 9.19 -6.14
CA ARG A 11 -6.21 8.70 -6.43
C ARG A 11 -5.36 9.78 -7.11
N THR A 12 -4.06 9.62 -7.06
CA THR A 12 -3.14 10.36 -7.92
C THR A 12 -3.20 9.84 -9.36
N PRO A 13 -2.73 10.60 -10.34
CA PRO A 13 -2.34 10.03 -11.63
C PRO A 13 -1.33 8.89 -11.43
N ARG A 14 -1.35 7.92 -12.34
CA ARG A 14 -0.38 6.83 -12.32
C ARG A 14 0.86 7.23 -13.12
N GLY A 15 2.03 7.13 -12.51
CA GLY A 15 3.31 7.37 -13.15
C GLY A 15 3.96 6.07 -13.67
N ILE A 16 4.96 6.21 -14.55
CA ILE A 16 5.81 5.09 -14.95
C ILE A 16 6.70 4.68 -13.78
N GLY A 17 6.68 3.41 -13.40
CA GLY A 17 7.44 2.85 -12.28
C GLY A 17 8.92 2.58 -12.59
N LYS A 18 9.58 3.47 -13.33
CA LYS A 18 11.02 3.38 -13.63
C LYS A 18 11.76 4.56 -13.03
N ALA A 19 12.88 4.27 -12.35
CA ALA A 19 13.72 5.30 -11.75
C ALA A 19 14.10 6.39 -12.78
N GLY A 20 13.90 7.65 -12.40
CA GLY A 20 14.25 8.82 -13.19
C GLY A 20 13.44 9.04 -14.49
N LYS A 21 12.42 8.22 -14.77
CA LYS A 21 11.63 8.31 -16.02
C LYS A 21 10.15 8.64 -15.81
N GLY A 22 9.58 8.35 -14.66
CA GLY A 22 8.18 8.64 -14.36
C GLY A 22 7.98 10.09 -13.92
N ALA A 23 6.85 10.69 -14.26
CA ALA A 23 6.51 12.06 -13.83
C ALA A 23 6.46 12.21 -12.30
N LEU A 24 6.23 11.11 -11.57
CA LEU A 24 6.18 11.07 -10.10
C LEU A 24 7.48 10.53 -9.47
N SER A 25 8.50 10.15 -10.26
CA SER A 25 9.70 9.46 -9.77
C SER A 25 10.58 10.30 -8.82
N GLY A 26 10.41 11.62 -8.81
CA GLY A 26 11.12 12.52 -7.89
C GLY A 26 10.36 12.82 -6.60
N MET A 27 9.15 12.27 -6.42
CA MET A 27 8.33 12.52 -5.23
C MET A 27 8.62 11.49 -4.15
N HIS A 28 8.48 11.90 -2.89
CA HIS A 28 8.56 10.97 -1.78
C HIS A 28 7.24 10.16 -1.67
N PRO A 29 7.27 8.84 -1.45
CA PRO A 29 6.05 8.02 -1.38
C PRO A 29 5.08 8.45 -0.26
N GLN A 30 5.58 8.94 0.87
CA GLN A 30 4.74 9.53 1.92
C GLN A 30 3.97 10.74 1.40
N HIS A 31 4.61 11.60 0.62
CA HIS A 31 3.97 12.78 0.04
C HIS A 31 2.90 12.42 -1.01
N LEU A 32 3.08 11.35 -1.78
CA LEU A 32 2.03 10.83 -2.66
C LEU A 32 0.81 10.35 -1.87
N GLY A 33 1.03 9.63 -0.76
CA GLY A 33 -0.03 9.24 0.16
C GLY A 33 -0.71 10.45 0.79
N ALA A 34 0.08 11.43 1.24
CA ALA A 34 -0.43 12.67 1.83
C ALA A 34 -1.33 13.45 0.87
N ALA A 35 -1.00 13.49 -0.41
CA ALA A 35 -1.80 14.20 -1.40
C ALA A 35 -3.23 13.66 -1.51
N VAL A 36 -3.43 12.33 -1.47
CA VAL A 36 -4.78 11.75 -1.51
C VAL A 36 -5.49 11.86 -0.16
N LEU A 37 -4.79 11.68 0.94
CA LEU A 37 -5.37 11.86 2.28
C LEU A 37 -5.86 13.29 2.48
N LYS A 38 -5.05 14.27 2.10
CA LYS A 38 -5.43 15.68 2.14
C LYS A 38 -6.66 15.96 1.27
N ALA A 39 -6.67 15.45 0.03
CA ALA A 39 -7.79 15.64 -0.89
C ALA A 39 -9.10 15.05 -0.33
N ILE A 40 -9.07 13.87 0.28
CA ILE A 40 -10.25 13.25 0.91
C ILE A 40 -10.75 14.11 2.07
N ALA A 41 -9.85 14.56 2.95
CA ALA A 41 -10.24 15.39 4.09
C ALA A 41 -10.86 16.71 3.65
N GLU A 42 -10.25 17.43 2.70
CA GLU A 42 -10.74 18.71 2.21
C GLU A 42 -12.08 18.60 1.46
N ARG A 43 -12.22 17.62 0.57
CA ARG A 43 -13.44 17.42 -0.24
C ARG A 43 -14.66 17.13 0.62
N ASN A 44 -14.48 16.34 1.68
CA ASN A 44 -15.55 15.89 2.56
C ASN A 44 -15.62 16.69 3.86
N LYS A 45 -14.76 17.70 4.03
CA LYS A 45 -14.67 18.52 5.26
C LYS A 45 -14.51 17.68 6.52
N ILE A 46 -13.70 16.62 6.44
CA ILE A 46 -13.47 15.71 7.56
C ILE A 46 -12.70 16.45 8.66
N ASN A 47 -13.23 16.37 9.89
CA ASN A 47 -12.43 16.65 11.06
C ASN A 47 -11.48 15.48 11.28
N THR A 48 -10.21 15.65 10.98
CA THR A 48 -9.24 14.55 11.02
C THR A 48 -9.01 13.99 12.42
N ALA A 49 -9.39 14.72 13.48
CA ALA A 49 -9.36 14.20 14.86
C ALA A 49 -10.45 13.15 15.15
N GLU A 50 -11.42 12.99 14.25
CA GLU A 50 -12.52 12.01 14.34
C GLU A 50 -12.24 10.76 13.49
N VAL A 51 -11.12 10.71 12.79
CA VAL A 51 -10.69 9.52 12.06
C VAL A 51 -10.09 8.53 13.05
N ASP A 52 -10.73 7.39 13.21
CA ASP A 52 -10.33 6.37 14.20
C ASP A 52 -9.04 5.66 13.75
N ASP A 53 -8.97 5.25 12.48
CA ASP A 53 -7.77 4.61 11.94
C ASP A 53 -7.60 4.85 10.44
N ILE A 54 -6.38 4.63 9.98
CA ILE A 54 -5.98 4.69 8.56
C ILE A 54 -5.29 3.39 8.20
N VAL A 55 -5.92 2.56 7.39
CA VAL A 55 -5.37 1.29 6.94
C VAL A 55 -4.70 1.47 5.57
N TRP A 56 -3.38 1.38 5.53
CA TRP A 56 -2.59 1.74 4.36
C TRP A 56 -1.83 0.55 3.78
N GLY A 57 -2.03 0.28 2.50
CA GLY A 57 -1.41 -0.84 1.79
C GLY A 57 -0.15 -0.44 1.02
N THR A 58 0.89 -1.25 1.14
CA THR A 58 2.05 -1.21 0.25
C THR A 58 2.69 -2.60 0.18
N SER A 59 3.22 -2.98 -0.97
CA SER A 59 3.88 -4.29 -1.13
C SER A 59 5.38 -4.25 -0.84
N SER A 60 5.91 -3.10 -0.50
CA SER A 60 7.34 -2.92 -0.23
C SER A 60 7.58 -1.93 0.90
N GLN A 61 7.45 -2.42 2.15
CA GLN A 61 7.73 -1.64 3.35
C GLN A 61 9.25 -1.52 3.61
N ARG A 62 9.98 -0.93 2.64
CA ARG A 62 11.44 -0.79 2.67
C ARG A 62 11.86 0.60 2.19
N GLY A 63 13.05 1.03 2.61
CA GLY A 63 13.59 2.34 2.22
C GLY A 63 12.60 3.45 2.53
N THR A 64 12.33 4.30 1.57
CA THR A 64 11.40 5.43 1.69
C THR A 64 9.93 5.04 1.87
N GLN A 65 9.56 3.78 1.63
CA GLN A 65 8.22 3.22 1.90
C GLN A 65 8.14 2.50 3.25
N GLY A 66 9.21 2.48 4.05
CA GLY A 66 9.22 1.94 5.40
C GLY A 66 8.67 2.90 6.45
N GLY A 67 8.76 2.48 7.72
CA GLY A 67 8.44 3.33 8.87
C GLY A 67 6.97 3.70 9.01
N ASP A 68 6.06 2.76 8.78
CA ASP A 68 4.62 2.99 8.76
C ASP A 68 4.21 4.10 7.78
N LEU A 69 4.25 3.76 6.51
CA LEU A 69 3.97 4.68 5.40
C LEU A 69 2.62 5.41 5.54
N GLY A 70 1.58 4.70 6.02
CA GLY A 70 0.25 5.27 6.22
C GLY A 70 0.26 6.36 7.29
N ARG A 71 0.87 6.08 8.43
CA ARG A 71 0.98 7.06 9.51
C ARG A 71 1.80 8.28 9.11
N MET A 72 2.93 8.08 8.44
CA MET A 72 3.77 9.17 8.00
C MET A 72 3.07 10.02 6.93
N ALA A 73 2.33 9.41 6.01
CA ALA A 73 1.54 10.12 5.01
C ALA A 73 0.40 10.93 5.65
N ALA A 74 -0.24 10.41 6.69
CA ALA A 74 -1.29 11.14 7.42
C ALA A 74 -0.73 12.39 8.10
N LEU A 75 0.42 12.28 8.77
CA LEU A 75 1.08 13.43 9.40
C LEU A 75 1.54 14.46 8.36
N ASP A 76 2.09 14.01 7.23
CA ASP A 76 2.49 14.89 6.11
C ASP A 76 1.25 15.59 5.47
N ALA A 77 0.09 14.95 5.48
CA ALA A 77 -1.18 15.51 5.05
C ALA A 77 -1.79 16.53 6.03
N GLY A 78 -1.24 16.64 7.25
CA GLY A 78 -1.77 17.51 8.29
C GLY A 78 -2.91 16.92 9.10
N TYR A 79 -3.05 15.60 9.14
CA TYR A 79 -4.03 14.92 10.00
C TYR A 79 -3.71 15.14 11.48
N ASP A 80 -4.74 15.15 12.31
CA ASP A 80 -4.58 15.24 13.76
C ASP A 80 -3.73 14.06 14.27
N VAL A 81 -2.95 14.30 15.30
CA VAL A 81 -2.11 13.28 15.93
C VAL A 81 -2.92 12.15 16.57
N LYS A 82 -4.22 12.35 16.78
CA LYS A 82 -5.14 11.32 17.26
C LYS A 82 -5.46 10.25 16.23
N SER A 83 -5.45 10.59 14.94
CA SER A 83 -5.70 9.61 13.88
C SER A 83 -4.54 8.62 13.82
N SER A 84 -4.75 7.39 14.24
CA SER A 84 -3.75 6.34 14.11
C SER A 84 -3.64 5.83 12.67
N ALA A 85 -2.66 5.00 12.40
CA ALA A 85 -2.57 4.30 11.13
C ALA A 85 -1.80 2.99 11.25
N VAL A 86 -2.08 2.06 10.37
CA VAL A 86 -1.34 0.82 10.18
C VAL A 86 -0.98 0.65 8.72
N THR A 87 0.24 0.25 8.45
CA THR A 87 0.66 -0.13 7.09
C THR A 87 0.74 -1.64 6.99
N LEU A 88 0.06 -2.20 5.99
CA LEU A 88 -0.01 -3.63 5.73
C LEU A 88 0.62 -4.02 4.39
N ASP A 89 1.07 -5.27 4.32
CA ASP A 89 1.57 -5.89 3.10
C ASP A 89 0.82 -7.21 2.85
N ARG A 90 0.15 -7.28 1.72
CA ARG A 90 -0.36 -8.50 1.08
C ARG A 90 0.01 -8.47 -0.39
N PHE A 91 1.26 -8.13 -0.69
CA PHE A 91 1.74 -7.95 -2.05
C PHE A 91 0.82 -7.06 -2.89
N CYS A 92 0.55 -7.41 -4.14
CA CYS A 92 -0.34 -6.66 -5.04
C CYS A 92 -1.79 -6.57 -4.57
N GLY A 93 -2.21 -7.37 -3.59
CA GLY A 93 -3.54 -7.35 -2.96
C GLY A 93 -3.67 -6.39 -1.77
N SER A 94 -2.62 -5.64 -1.42
CA SER A 94 -2.61 -4.78 -0.23
C SER A 94 -3.73 -3.74 -0.23
N GLY A 95 -4.01 -3.11 -1.38
CA GLY A 95 -5.06 -2.10 -1.49
C GLY A 95 -6.46 -2.67 -1.25
N ILE A 96 -6.78 -3.84 -1.80
CA ILE A 96 -8.06 -4.52 -1.52
C ILE A 96 -8.15 -4.92 -0.04
N THR A 97 -7.05 -5.40 0.52
CA THR A 97 -6.99 -5.80 1.93
C THR A 97 -7.20 -4.62 2.86
N SER A 98 -6.63 -3.45 2.56
CA SER A 98 -6.85 -2.25 3.38
C SER A 98 -8.33 -1.86 3.43
N VAL A 99 -9.03 -1.87 2.30
CA VAL A 99 -10.47 -1.59 2.24
C VAL A 99 -11.28 -2.64 3.02
N ASN A 100 -10.95 -3.92 2.86
CA ASN A 100 -11.65 -5.00 3.58
C ASN A 100 -11.48 -4.90 5.10
N ILE A 101 -10.28 -4.57 5.57
CA ILE A 101 -10.03 -4.39 7.01
C ILE A 101 -10.83 -3.18 7.53
N ALA A 102 -10.74 -2.03 6.88
CA ALA A 102 -11.49 -0.84 7.25
C ALA A 102 -13.00 -1.10 7.31
N ALA A 103 -13.56 -1.75 6.28
CA ALA A 103 -14.97 -2.12 6.27
C ALA A 103 -15.33 -3.07 7.42
N SER A 104 -14.46 -4.03 7.72
CA SER A 104 -14.67 -4.98 8.82
C SER A 104 -14.64 -4.28 10.18
N SER A 105 -13.73 -3.31 10.39
CA SER A 105 -13.67 -2.51 11.63
C SER A 105 -14.96 -1.73 11.86
N VAL A 106 -15.47 -1.07 10.82
CA VAL A 106 -16.75 -0.35 10.90
C VAL A 106 -17.91 -1.31 11.12
N MET A 107 -17.98 -2.43 10.38
CA MET A 107 -19.07 -3.41 10.52
C MET A 107 -19.08 -4.12 11.87
N SER A 108 -17.93 -4.25 12.52
CA SER A 108 -17.83 -4.83 13.88
C SER A 108 -18.24 -3.86 14.97
N GLY A 109 -18.35 -2.57 14.67
CA GLY A 109 -18.59 -1.50 15.64
C GLY A 109 -17.37 -1.13 16.47
N MET A 110 -16.18 -1.56 16.05
CA MET A 110 -14.93 -1.18 16.69
C MET A 110 -14.53 0.26 16.36
N GLU A 111 -14.88 0.71 15.16
CA GLU A 111 -14.56 2.03 14.63
C GLU A 111 -15.77 2.61 13.87
N ASP A 112 -15.85 3.93 13.81
CA ASP A 112 -16.94 4.63 13.12
C ASP A 112 -16.48 5.23 11.78
N MET A 113 -15.24 5.74 11.70
CA MET A 113 -14.69 6.37 10.52
C MET A 113 -13.25 5.89 10.26
N VAL A 114 -13.08 5.15 9.18
CA VAL A 114 -11.78 4.60 8.77
C VAL A 114 -11.42 5.02 7.36
N LEU A 115 -10.17 5.39 7.15
CA LEU A 115 -9.62 5.62 5.81
C LEU A 115 -8.85 4.39 5.35
N ALA A 116 -9.06 3.98 4.13
CA ALA A 116 -8.33 2.88 3.51
C ALA A 116 -7.66 3.34 2.22
N GLY A 117 -6.40 3.00 2.04
CA GLY A 117 -5.67 3.40 0.85
C GLY A 117 -4.38 2.63 0.66
N GLY A 118 -3.48 3.20 -0.10
CA GLY A 118 -2.15 2.63 -0.31
C GLY A 118 -1.28 3.47 -1.24
N THR A 119 0.00 3.23 -1.14
CA THR A 119 1.01 3.84 -2.00
C THR A 119 2.01 2.78 -2.44
N GLU A 120 2.35 2.75 -3.72
CA GLU A 120 3.41 1.92 -4.25
C GLU A 120 4.27 2.72 -5.21
N MET A 121 5.50 2.97 -4.82
CA MET A 121 6.46 3.77 -5.58
C MET A 121 7.49 2.86 -6.26
N MET A 122 7.11 2.20 -7.34
CA MET A 122 7.97 1.24 -8.04
C MET A 122 9.25 1.87 -8.62
N SER A 123 9.28 3.18 -8.83
CA SER A 123 10.48 3.90 -9.29
C SER A 123 11.60 3.97 -8.25
N THR A 124 11.33 3.64 -6.99
CA THR A 124 12.34 3.53 -5.92
C THR A 124 12.98 2.15 -5.84
N TYR A 125 12.49 1.16 -6.59
CA TYR A 125 13.07 -0.18 -6.61
C TYR A 125 14.51 -0.15 -7.11
N GLY A 126 15.39 -0.82 -6.37
CA GLY A 126 16.83 -0.79 -6.60
C GLY A 126 17.57 0.41 -5.99
N GLN A 127 16.82 1.30 -5.31
CA GLN A 127 17.36 2.46 -4.60
C GLN A 127 17.03 2.37 -3.10
N ASP A 128 17.75 3.09 -2.26
CA ASP A 128 17.45 3.29 -0.83
C ASP A 128 17.14 1.99 -0.05
N GLY A 129 17.87 0.91 -0.33
CA GLY A 129 17.65 -0.39 0.33
C GLY A 129 16.43 -1.15 -0.16
N ASN A 130 15.71 -0.64 -1.17
CA ASN A 130 14.57 -1.31 -1.79
C ASN A 130 15.01 -2.18 -2.98
N THR A 131 15.97 -3.09 -2.73
CA THR A 131 16.47 -4.02 -3.76
C THR A 131 15.58 -5.25 -3.83
N PRO A 132 15.00 -5.57 -4.99
CA PRO A 132 14.20 -6.78 -5.15
C PRO A 132 15.03 -8.04 -4.89
N SER A 133 14.48 -8.98 -4.15
CA SER A 133 15.05 -10.32 -4.04
C SER A 133 14.58 -11.18 -5.22
N PRO A 134 15.44 -12.04 -5.80
CA PRO A 134 15.01 -13.00 -6.81
C PRO A 134 14.07 -14.08 -6.23
N PHE A 135 14.02 -14.19 -4.91
CA PHE A 135 13.14 -15.11 -4.19
C PHE A 135 12.31 -14.36 -3.15
N MET A 136 11.09 -14.81 -2.96
CA MET A 136 10.14 -14.21 -2.01
C MET A 136 10.34 -14.66 -0.55
N ASP A 137 11.24 -15.61 -0.31
CA ASP A 137 11.46 -16.24 0.99
C ASP A 137 12.40 -15.47 1.94
N SER A 138 12.87 -14.32 1.54
CA SER A 138 13.82 -13.49 2.33
C SER A 138 15.07 -14.24 2.81
N GLY A 139 15.50 -15.26 2.04
CA GLY A 139 16.67 -16.09 2.36
C GLY A 139 16.39 -17.32 3.23
N ASN A 140 15.12 -17.62 3.53
CA ASN A 140 14.73 -18.80 4.29
C ASN A 140 14.86 -20.07 3.44
N LYS A 141 16.03 -20.73 3.53
CA LYS A 141 16.35 -21.93 2.74
C LYS A 141 15.44 -23.11 3.06
N ARG A 142 14.97 -23.24 4.30
CA ARG A 142 14.04 -24.29 4.68
C ARG A 142 12.69 -24.10 4.00
N LEU A 143 12.15 -22.88 4.00
CA LEU A 143 10.92 -22.58 3.28
C LEU A 143 11.08 -22.89 1.79
N ARG A 144 12.21 -22.51 1.21
CA ARG A 144 12.50 -22.72 -0.22
C ARG A 144 12.57 -24.20 -0.59
N SER A 145 13.06 -25.08 0.30
CA SER A 145 13.13 -26.53 0.02
C SER A 145 11.76 -27.18 0.01
N GLU A 146 10.81 -26.69 0.80
CA GLU A 146 9.45 -27.22 0.87
C GLU A 146 8.53 -26.54 -0.16
N HIS A 147 8.68 -25.24 -0.30
CA HIS A 147 7.85 -24.39 -1.15
C HIS A 147 8.76 -23.46 -1.95
N PRO A 148 9.18 -23.84 -3.17
CA PRO A 148 9.93 -22.92 -4.05
C PRO A 148 9.20 -21.60 -4.22
N GLN A 149 9.90 -20.48 -4.01
CA GLN A 149 9.33 -19.13 -4.03
C GLN A 149 10.06 -18.25 -5.06
N PRO A 150 10.10 -18.65 -6.36
CA PRO A 150 10.71 -17.81 -7.37
C PRO A 150 9.87 -16.54 -7.61
N HIS A 151 10.50 -15.54 -8.22
CA HIS A 151 9.80 -14.33 -8.60
C HIS A 151 8.64 -14.66 -9.56
N GLN A 152 7.50 -13.92 -9.44
CA GLN A 152 6.28 -14.19 -10.19
C GLN A 152 6.47 -14.25 -11.71
N GLY A 153 7.41 -13.45 -12.28
CA GLY A 153 7.72 -13.48 -13.70
C GLY A 153 8.30 -14.84 -14.13
N VAL A 154 9.18 -15.43 -13.31
CA VAL A 154 9.73 -16.76 -13.56
C VAL A 154 8.64 -17.83 -13.49
N CYS A 155 7.69 -17.68 -12.54
CA CYS A 155 6.55 -18.60 -12.47
C CYS A 155 5.64 -18.47 -13.71
N ALA A 156 5.41 -17.26 -14.19
CA ALA A 156 4.61 -17.01 -15.39
C ALA A 156 5.27 -17.64 -16.63
N ASP A 157 6.58 -17.44 -16.81
CA ASP A 157 7.34 -18.06 -17.92
C ASP A 157 7.32 -19.59 -17.85
N ALA A 158 7.40 -20.17 -16.65
CA ALA A 158 7.30 -21.60 -16.45
C ALA A 158 5.91 -22.14 -16.85
N ILE A 159 4.83 -21.45 -16.44
CA ILE A 159 3.46 -21.80 -16.84
C ILE A 159 3.30 -21.69 -18.35
N ALA A 160 3.75 -20.61 -18.95
CA ALA A 160 3.67 -20.43 -20.41
C ALA A 160 4.39 -21.57 -21.14
N THR A 161 5.57 -21.96 -20.67
CA THR A 161 6.33 -23.09 -21.25
C THR A 161 5.60 -24.42 -21.09
N LEU A 162 5.03 -24.70 -19.91
CA LEU A 162 4.35 -25.97 -19.63
C LEU A 162 3.03 -26.11 -20.39
N GLU A 163 2.30 -25.01 -20.55
CA GLU A 163 0.98 -24.99 -21.19
C GLU A 163 1.05 -24.62 -22.68
N GLY A 164 2.25 -24.35 -23.22
CA GLY A 164 2.41 -23.96 -24.64
C GLY A 164 1.73 -22.62 -24.97
N ILE A 165 1.76 -21.66 -24.05
CA ILE A 165 1.19 -20.32 -24.23
C ILE A 165 2.27 -19.39 -24.81
N ASP A 166 1.96 -18.69 -25.91
CA ASP A 166 2.82 -17.70 -26.56
C ASP A 166 2.76 -16.33 -25.84
#